data_16d83625738785ef8b148d0e8fbb4454
#
_entry.id   16d83625738785ef8b148d0e8fbb4454
#
_cell.length_a   1.000
_cell.length_b   1.000
_cell.length_c   1.000
_cell.angle_alpha   90.00
_cell.angle_beta   90.00
_cell.angle_gamma   90.00
#
_symmetry.space_group_name_H-M   'P 1'
#
loop_
_entity.id
_entity.type
_entity.pdbx_description
1 polymer ?
#
loop_
_entity_poly.entity_id
_entity_poly.type
_entity_poly.pdbx_seq_one_letter_code
_entity_poly.pdbx_strand_id
1 'polypeptide(L)'
;MKKTEEFLNRWKLKLMAVGVLIALSLVVVFAGFRFYSRYREQVIRTEESQLLTMAGIVGNNLDSYLEQQLDEIDLFYSQRGIPEEWAESNGIKLWTSYFLKKNADVYNWITVTEPDGTRFKYESGKEAVQESSAEKTMSVAPGNKDQKARITGKEISDRTGWYELYIEKEVSSMSGICTLTFAMDLKALYEKIVAPVKIGEAGYSTVKDQNMNIIMHHAKNQIGLEAVEGRIQKYPDLDLSSLETWISRQEKEDSGTGVIDTYVWDDPGLKRVRRVVAFQAISIQGERWIINSTLPLQELSGPLESMMTMMIGVMIPYVLILVVVTVFFLRNRFLAESQQKEITYLKEINHGMEMLVQKNNEIRHYQRIQSLGMMASHIAHEFNNYLTPVLIYAELLENDESISSENQEMIHEITKSVDQASNLSKELLAFSRQDTGVRLELLNFTEEVGNAVSIG
;
A
#
# COMPACT_ATOMS: atom_id res chain seq x y z
N MET A 1 40.56 33.45 58.94
CA MET A 1 39.61 34.01 57.94
C MET A 1 40.02 33.75 56.52
N LYS A 2 41.15 34.11 55.99
CA LYS A 2 41.51 33.85 54.56
C LYS A 2 41.45 32.36 54.15
N LYS A 3 41.91 31.41 55.00
CA LYS A 3 41.84 29.99 54.68
C LYS A 3 40.41 29.43 54.65
N THR A 4 39.52 29.95 55.47
CA THR A 4 38.08 29.55 55.47
C THR A 4 37.32 30.13 54.28
N GLU A 5 37.62 31.35 53.84
CA GLU A 5 37.08 31.96 52.63
C GLU A 5 37.59 31.26 51.37
N GLU A 6 38.87 30.89 51.30
CA GLU A 6 39.40 30.11 50.20
C GLU A 6 38.77 28.68 50.16
N PHE A 7 38.56 28.06 51.31
CA PHE A 7 37.90 26.76 51.41
C PHE A 7 36.43 26.85 50.96
N LEU A 8 35.70 27.88 51.39
CA LEU A 8 34.30 28.12 51.00
C LEU A 8 34.17 28.43 49.50
N ASN A 9 35.07 29.23 48.95
CA ASN A 9 35.10 29.52 47.50
C ASN A 9 35.48 28.29 46.68
N ARG A 10 36.40 27.45 47.14
CA ARG A 10 36.72 26.15 46.50
C ARG A 10 35.52 25.21 46.52
N TRP A 11 34.74 25.20 47.59
CA TRP A 11 33.52 24.38 47.73
C TRP A 11 32.39 24.86 46.81
N LYS A 12 32.17 26.13 46.73
CA LYS A 12 31.22 26.76 45.81
C LYS A 12 31.57 26.48 44.33
N LEU A 13 32.84 26.58 43.99
CA LEU A 13 33.32 26.25 42.64
C LEU A 13 33.12 24.75 42.28
N LYS A 14 33.29 23.88 43.28
CA LYS A 14 33.04 22.41 43.10
C LYS A 14 31.54 22.14 42.88
N LEU A 15 30.66 22.72 43.68
CA LEU A 15 29.21 22.62 43.55
C LEU A 15 28.73 23.20 42.23
N MET A 16 29.27 24.34 41.80
CA MET A 16 28.95 24.90 40.47
C MET A 16 29.39 23.99 39.33
N ALA A 17 30.60 23.43 39.38
CA ALA A 17 31.06 22.50 38.34
C ALA A 17 30.21 21.23 38.26
N VAL A 18 29.82 20.66 39.40
CA VAL A 18 28.89 19.50 39.47
C VAL A 18 27.51 19.90 38.96
N GLY A 19 27.01 21.09 39.33
CA GLY A 19 25.74 21.61 38.84
C GLY A 19 25.71 21.80 37.32
N VAL A 20 26.78 22.32 36.73
CA VAL A 20 26.94 22.46 35.29
C VAL A 20 26.98 21.11 34.58
N LEU A 21 27.66 20.11 35.13
CA LEU A 21 27.72 18.76 34.55
C LEU A 21 26.35 18.05 34.60
N ILE A 22 25.62 18.22 35.69
CA ILE A 22 24.25 17.69 35.81
C ILE A 22 23.32 18.38 34.79
N ALA A 23 23.42 19.70 34.66
CA ALA A 23 22.63 20.45 33.69
C ALA A 23 22.93 20.02 32.24
N LEU A 24 24.21 19.82 31.89
CA LEU A 24 24.63 19.30 30.58
C LEU A 24 24.11 17.88 30.33
N SER A 25 24.14 17.01 31.34
CA SER A 25 23.59 15.65 31.25
C SER A 25 22.08 15.69 30.98
N LEU A 26 21.36 16.53 31.69
CA LEU A 26 19.92 16.72 31.47
C LEU A 26 19.60 17.24 30.08
N VAL A 27 20.41 18.18 29.55
CA VAL A 27 20.26 18.68 28.16
C VAL A 27 20.47 17.55 27.15
N VAL A 28 21.47 16.70 27.32
CA VAL A 28 21.74 15.57 26.41
C VAL A 28 20.63 14.52 26.47
N VAL A 29 20.17 14.17 27.69
CA VAL A 29 19.02 13.27 27.86
C VAL A 29 17.77 13.83 27.21
N PHE A 30 17.51 15.11 27.42
CA PHE A 30 16.38 15.78 26.81
C PHE A 30 16.49 15.85 25.29
N ALA A 31 17.67 16.15 24.73
CA ALA A 31 17.94 16.16 23.31
C ALA A 31 17.73 14.75 22.69
N GLY A 32 18.21 13.72 23.35
CA GLY A 32 17.99 12.32 22.97
C GLY A 32 16.51 11.96 22.96
N PHE A 33 15.79 12.30 24.00
CA PHE A 33 14.33 12.07 24.05
C PHE A 33 13.58 12.83 22.95
N ARG A 34 13.94 14.10 22.72
CA ARG A 34 13.38 14.91 21.63
C ARG A 34 13.69 14.31 20.26
N PHE A 35 14.90 13.81 20.07
CA PHE A 35 15.32 13.15 18.83
C PHE A 35 14.54 11.85 18.60
N TYR A 36 14.44 10.98 19.62
CA TYR A 36 13.64 9.76 19.56
C TYR A 36 12.16 10.05 19.23
N SER A 37 11.58 11.06 19.89
CA SER A 37 10.19 11.46 19.65
C SER A 37 9.97 11.91 18.19
N ARG A 38 10.88 12.73 17.64
CA ARG A 38 10.83 13.16 16.23
C ARG A 38 11.02 12.00 15.24
N TYR A 39 11.96 11.12 15.55
CA TYR A 39 12.20 9.93 14.71
C TYR A 39 10.98 9.02 14.65
N ARG A 40 10.38 8.74 15.81
CA ARG A 40 9.14 7.94 15.89
C ARG A 40 8.02 8.58 15.06
N GLU A 41 7.81 9.88 15.20
CA GLU A 41 6.83 10.60 14.41
C GLU A 41 7.13 10.52 12.91
N GLN A 42 8.37 10.64 12.52
CA GLN A 42 8.80 10.55 11.13
C GLN A 42 8.60 9.15 10.55
N VAL A 43 8.90 8.09 11.31
CA VAL A 43 8.65 6.71 10.90
C VAL A 43 7.16 6.50 10.66
N ILE A 44 6.30 6.95 11.59
CA ILE A 44 4.85 6.83 11.43
C ILE A 44 4.36 7.59 10.20
N ARG A 45 4.78 8.84 10.00
CA ARG A 45 4.39 9.65 8.83
C ARG A 45 4.86 9.04 7.50
N THR A 46 6.05 8.46 7.48
CA THR A 46 6.56 7.76 6.30
C THR A 46 5.67 6.56 5.98
N GLU A 47 5.31 5.77 6.98
CA GLU A 47 4.43 4.63 6.82
C GLU A 47 3.02 5.04 6.40
N GLU A 48 2.46 6.08 6.98
CA GLU A 48 1.18 6.67 6.57
C GLU A 48 1.19 7.02 5.07
N SER A 49 2.25 7.67 4.59
CA SER A 49 2.40 8.03 3.18
C SER A 49 2.52 6.80 2.27
N GLN A 50 3.24 5.76 2.72
CA GLN A 50 3.36 4.50 1.98
C GLN A 50 2.03 3.77 1.89
N LEU A 51 1.30 3.67 3.00
CA LEU A 51 -0.03 3.07 3.04
C LEU A 51 -1.02 3.81 2.13
N LEU A 52 -0.96 5.14 2.09
CA LEU A 52 -1.78 5.94 1.17
C LEU A 52 -1.45 5.63 -0.29
N THR A 53 -0.17 5.54 -0.61
CA THR A 53 0.28 5.14 -1.96
C THR A 53 -0.21 3.74 -2.32
N MET A 54 -0.13 2.78 -1.39
CA MET A 54 -0.62 1.42 -1.60
C MET A 54 -2.14 1.38 -1.78
N ALA A 55 -2.90 2.15 -1.00
CA ALA A 55 -4.34 2.28 -1.19
C ALA A 55 -4.67 2.82 -2.59
N GLY A 56 -3.93 3.82 -3.05
CA GLY A 56 -4.06 4.36 -4.40
C GLY A 56 -3.73 3.33 -5.50
N ILE A 57 -2.66 2.56 -5.32
CA ILE A 57 -2.30 1.47 -6.27
C ILE A 57 -3.40 0.42 -6.33
N VAL A 58 -3.90 -0.04 -5.19
CA VAL A 58 -5.01 -1.00 -5.14
C VAL A 58 -6.24 -0.43 -5.84
N GLY A 59 -6.56 0.84 -5.56
CA GLY A 59 -7.68 1.53 -6.17
C GLY A 59 -7.58 1.60 -7.70
N ASN A 60 -6.46 2.07 -8.20
CA ASN A 60 -6.22 2.17 -9.64
C ASN A 60 -6.22 0.80 -10.34
N ASN A 61 -5.68 -0.22 -9.67
CA ASN A 61 -5.69 -1.58 -10.21
C ASN A 61 -7.11 -2.16 -10.27
N LEU A 62 -7.94 -1.91 -9.26
CA LEU A 62 -9.34 -2.30 -9.25
C LEU A 62 -10.12 -1.62 -10.37
N ASP A 63 -9.99 -0.31 -10.50
CA ASP A 63 -10.66 0.47 -11.53
C ASP A 63 -10.25 0.01 -12.94
N SER A 64 -8.96 -0.05 -13.21
CA SER A 64 -8.43 -0.52 -14.49
C SER A 64 -8.84 -1.96 -14.82
N TYR A 65 -8.88 -2.84 -13.82
CA TYR A 65 -9.32 -4.22 -14.05
C TYR A 65 -10.80 -4.30 -14.36
N LEU A 66 -11.64 -3.56 -13.65
CA LEU A 66 -13.07 -3.52 -13.91
C LEU A 66 -13.37 -2.91 -15.28
N GLU A 67 -12.70 -1.82 -15.66
CA GLU A 67 -12.82 -1.26 -17.01
C GLU A 67 -12.43 -2.28 -18.09
N GLN A 68 -11.30 -2.99 -17.87
CA GLN A 68 -10.89 -4.06 -18.78
C GLN A 68 -11.94 -5.18 -18.91
N GLN A 69 -12.58 -5.57 -17.82
CA GLN A 69 -13.62 -6.60 -17.85
C GLN A 69 -14.87 -6.13 -18.61
N LEU A 70 -15.26 -4.87 -18.44
CA LEU A 70 -16.37 -4.27 -19.17
C LEU A 70 -16.05 -4.20 -20.68
N ASP A 71 -14.87 -3.76 -21.03
CA ASP A 71 -14.40 -3.71 -22.41
C ASP A 71 -14.29 -5.12 -23.02
N GLU A 72 -13.87 -6.15 -22.25
CA GLU A 72 -13.84 -7.54 -22.72
C GLU A 72 -15.25 -8.07 -23.02
N ILE A 73 -16.23 -7.78 -22.16
CA ILE A 73 -17.64 -8.12 -22.43
C ILE A 73 -18.13 -7.41 -23.69
N ASP A 74 -17.90 -6.11 -23.79
CA ASP A 74 -18.31 -5.34 -24.97
C ASP A 74 -17.68 -5.85 -26.25
N LEU A 75 -16.38 -6.11 -26.23
CA LEU A 75 -15.64 -6.64 -27.36
C LEU A 75 -16.15 -8.03 -27.77
N PHE A 76 -16.36 -8.91 -26.77
CA PHE A 76 -16.79 -10.27 -27.00
C PHE A 76 -18.16 -10.33 -27.70
N TYR A 77 -19.10 -9.48 -27.29
CA TYR A 77 -20.45 -9.47 -27.84
C TYR A 77 -20.63 -8.52 -29.04
N SER A 78 -19.70 -7.58 -29.29
CA SER A 78 -19.79 -6.64 -30.43
C SER A 78 -18.94 -7.06 -31.63
N GLN A 79 -17.68 -7.52 -31.43
CA GLN A 79 -16.74 -7.78 -32.53
C GLN A 79 -17.02 -9.03 -33.33
N ARG A 80 -17.65 -10.03 -32.75
CA ARG A 80 -17.88 -11.29 -33.46
C ARG A 80 -19.21 -11.31 -34.19
N GLY A 81 -19.97 -10.20 -34.16
CA GLY A 81 -21.28 -10.06 -34.71
C GLY A 81 -21.95 -11.43 -34.64
N ILE A 82 -22.80 -11.70 -33.68
CA ILE A 82 -23.40 -13.02 -33.53
C ILE A 82 -23.71 -13.49 -34.93
N PRO A 83 -23.04 -14.57 -35.45
CA PRO A 83 -23.27 -14.97 -36.83
C PRO A 83 -24.77 -15.07 -37.08
N GLU A 84 -25.26 -14.73 -38.26
CA GLU A 84 -26.71 -14.78 -38.53
C GLU A 84 -27.32 -16.15 -38.17
N GLU A 85 -26.53 -17.23 -38.33
CA GLU A 85 -26.88 -18.60 -37.90
C GLU A 85 -26.99 -18.72 -36.35
N TRP A 86 -26.44 -17.80 -35.59
CA TRP A 86 -26.37 -17.78 -34.09
C TRP A 86 -27.26 -16.71 -33.47
N ALA A 87 -27.92 -15.89 -34.32
CA ALA A 87 -28.91 -14.92 -33.89
C ALA A 87 -30.23 -15.57 -33.40
N GLU A 88 -30.38 -16.88 -33.61
CA GLU A 88 -31.36 -17.71 -32.90
C GLU A 88 -31.00 -17.77 -31.40
N SER A 89 -31.98 -17.80 -30.55
CA SER A 89 -31.86 -17.87 -29.07
C SER A 89 -30.80 -18.88 -28.59
N ASN A 90 -30.61 -20.00 -29.27
CA ASN A 90 -29.60 -21.01 -28.96
C ASN A 90 -28.14 -20.54 -29.17
N GLY A 91 -27.87 -19.63 -30.10
CA GLY A 91 -26.54 -19.15 -30.38
C GLY A 91 -26.00 -18.26 -29.24
N ILE A 92 -26.81 -17.33 -28.73
CA ILE A 92 -26.44 -16.51 -27.57
C ILE A 92 -26.14 -17.40 -26.34
N LYS A 93 -26.96 -18.47 -26.16
CA LYS A 93 -26.81 -19.42 -25.08
C LYS A 93 -25.47 -20.18 -25.13
N LEU A 94 -25.10 -20.70 -26.31
CA LEU A 94 -23.82 -21.40 -26.51
C LEU A 94 -22.63 -20.44 -26.31
N TRP A 95 -22.74 -19.21 -26.82
CA TRP A 95 -21.72 -18.19 -26.73
C TRP A 95 -21.49 -17.73 -25.28
N THR A 96 -22.56 -17.57 -24.53
CA THR A 96 -22.54 -17.26 -23.09
C THR A 96 -21.89 -18.38 -22.28
N SER A 97 -22.25 -19.65 -22.60
CA SER A 97 -21.61 -20.81 -21.95
C SER A 97 -20.10 -20.87 -22.23
N TYR A 98 -19.69 -20.54 -23.47
CA TYR A 98 -18.27 -20.48 -23.82
C TYR A 98 -17.54 -19.35 -23.09
N PHE A 99 -18.13 -18.15 -23.02
CA PHE A 99 -17.57 -17.02 -22.29
C PHE A 99 -17.38 -17.35 -20.80
N LEU A 100 -18.41 -17.91 -20.19
CA LEU A 100 -18.37 -18.31 -18.78
C LEU A 100 -17.31 -19.38 -18.51
N LYS A 101 -17.18 -20.38 -19.41
CA LYS A 101 -16.17 -21.40 -19.28
C LYS A 101 -14.75 -20.82 -19.37
N LYS A 102 -14.54 -19.84 -20.23
CA LYS A 102 -13.26 -19.15 -20.41
C LYS A 102 -12.89 -18.28 -19.18
N ASN A 103 -13.89 -17.69 -18.55
CA ASN A 103 -13.74 -16.70 -17.46
C ASN A 103 -14.34 -17.20 -16.13
N ALA A 104 -14.29 -18.53 -15.91
CA ALA A 104 -14.88 -19.19 -14.74
C ALA A 104 -14.18 -18.83 -13.42
N ASP A 105 -12.98 -18.29 -13.49
CA ASP A 105 -12.20 -17.76 -12.36
C ASP A 105 -12.67 -16.37 -11.91
N VAL A 106 -13.48 -15.67 -12.72
CA VAL A 106 -13.94 -14.32 -12.47
C VAL A 106 -15.45 -14.27 -12.25
N TYR A 107 -16.22 -15.01 -13.06
CA TYR A 107 -17.68 -14.99 -13.02
C TYR A 107 -18.25 -16.27 -12.44
N ASN A 108 -19.14 -16.13 -11.48
CA ASN A 108 -19.85 -17.24 -10.86
C ASN A 108 -20.95 -17.80 -11.77
N TRP A 109 -21.72 -16.90 -12.41
CA TRP A 109 -22.82 -17.23 -13.29
C TRP A 109 -23.13 -16.09 -14.26
N ILE A 110 -23.83 -16.42 -15.32
CA ILE A 110 -24.38 -15.46 -16.27
C ILE A 110 -25.84 -15.81 -16.51
N THR A 111 -26.72 -14.81 -16.46
CA THR A 111 -28.11 -14.97 -16.82
C THR A 111 -28.37 -14.31 -18.16
N VAL A 112 -29.05 -15.02 -19.04
CA VAL A 112 -29.59 -14.49 -20.30
C VAL A 112 -31.09 -14.28 -20.12
N THR A 113 -31.56 -13.07 -20.19
CA THR A 113 -32.98 -12.72 -20.18
C THR A 113 -33.41 -12.45 -21.61
N GLU A 114 -34.33 -13.26 -22.12
CA GLU A 114 -34.88 -13.10 -23.47
C GLU A 114 -35.94 -11.98 -23.51
N PRO A 115 -36.31 -11.46 -24.70
CA PRO A 115 -37.28 -10.37 -24.81
C PRO A 115 -38.67 -10.71 -24.27
N ASP A 116 -39.01 -12.00 -24.19
CA ASP A 116 -40.28 -12.48 -23.61
C ASP A 116 -40.24 -12.58 -22.07
N GLY A 117 -39.12 -12.27 -21.46
CA GLY A 117 -38.89 -12.37 -20.01
C GLY A 117 -38.39 -13.73 -19.53
N THR A 118 -38.21 -14.69 -20.42
CA THR A 118 -37.61 -16.00 -20.07
C THR A 118 -36.18 -15.85 -19.65
N ARG A 119 -35.78 -16.46 -18.52
CA ARG A 119 -34.45 -16.38 -17.97
C ARG A 119 -33.74 -17.74 -18.01
N PHE A 120 -32.48 -17.71 -18.46
CA PHE A 120 -31.60 -18.87 -18.50
C PHE A 120 -30.34 -18.55 -17.71
N LYS A 121 -30.12 -19.31 -16.64
CA LYS A 121 -28.91 -19.16 -15.79
C LYS A 121 -27.87 -20.20 -16.19
N TYR A 122 -26.66 -19.72 -16.42
CA TYR A 122 -25.47 -20.50 -16.72
C TYR A 122 -24.52 -20.42 -15.53
N GLU A 123 -24.16 -21.57 -14.96
CA GLU A 123 -23.15 -21.68 -13.93
C GLU A 123 -21.97 -22.53 -14.46
N SER A 124 -20.75 -22.19 -14.07
CA SER A 124 -19.58 -22.94 -14.52
C SER A 124 -19.68 -24.41 -14.11
N GLY A 125 -19.56 -25.31 -15.10
CA GLY A 125 -19.60 -26.75 -14.90
C GLY A 125 -21.00 -27.37 -14.70
N LYS A 126 -22.07 -26.59 -14.88
CA LYS A 126 -23.45 -27.08 -14.82
C LYS A 126 -24.19 -26.84 -16.12
N GLU A 127 -25.22 -27.64 -16.37
CA GLU A 127 -26.17 -27.37 -17.48
C GLU A 127 -26.99 -26.10 -17.19
N ALA A 128 -27.35 -25.39 -18.26
CA ALA A 128 -28.18 -24.19 -18.14
C ALA A 128 -29.53 -24.52 -17.50
N VAL A 129 -29.91 -23.76 -16.50
CA VAL A 129 -31.20 -23.93 -15.80
C VAL A 129 -32.12 -22.78 -16.23
N GLN A 130 -33.33 -23.14 -16.70
CA GLN A 130 -34.39 -22.18 -16.93
C GLN A 130 -34.98 -21.81 -15.57
N GLU A 131 -34.86 -20.51 -15.19
CA GLU A 131 -35.49 -19.98 -13.99
C GLU A 131 -36.95 -19.65 -14.29
N SER A 132 -37.87 -20.16 -13.45
CA SER A 132 -39.29 -19.80 -13.55
C SER A 132 -39.45 -18.30 -13.23
N SER A 133 -40.24 -17.61 -14.02
CA SER A 133 -40.51 -16.16 -13.93
C SER A 133 -41.34 -15.82 -12.68
N ALA A 134 -40.75 -15.89 -11.51
CA ALA A 134 -41.36 -15.42 -10.26
C ALA A 134 -40.23 -14.80 -9.40
N GLU A 135 -40.00 -13.54 -9.56
CA GLU A 135 -39.79 -12.49 -8.56
C GLU A 135 -39.03 -11.29 -9.12
N LYS A 136 -39.66 -10.12 -8.90
CA LYS A 136 -39.15 -8.77 -9.13
C LYS A 136 -38.50 -8.46 -10.48
N THR A 137 -39.36 -8.17 -11.42
CA THR A 137 -39.03 -7.33 -12.57
C THR A 137 -38.53 -5.98 -12.06
N MET A 138 -37.23 -5.81 -12.00
CA MET A 138 -36.69 -4.46 -12.18
C MET A 138 -37.11 -4.04 -13.57
N SER A 139 -37.90 -2.98 -13.68
CA SER A 139 -38.42 -2.46 -14.91
C SER A 139 -37.26 -2.11 -15.84
N VAL A 140 -37.02 -2.97 -16.83
CA VAL A 140 -36.11 -2.67 -17.94
C VAL A 140 -36.75 -1.55 -18.74
N ALA A 141 -36.20 -0.33 -18.66
CA ALA A 141 -36.50 0.73 -19.58
C ALA A 141 -36.09 0.27 -21.00
N PRO A 142 -36.87 0.59 -22.08
CA PRO A 142 -36.51 0.17 -23.42
C PRO A 142 -35.15 0.75 -23.78
N GLY A 143 -34.15 -0.12 -23.86
CA GLY A 143 -32.74 0.23 -24.08
C GLY A 143 -32.52 0.71 -25.52
N ASN A 144 -31.61 1.63 -25.64
CA ASN A 144 -31.07 2.13 -26.89
C ASN A 144 -30.12 1.09 -27.49
N LYS A 145 -30.18 0.79 -28.77
CA LYS A 145 -29.25 -0.13 -29.45
C LYS A 145 -27.82 0.31 -29.20
N ASP A 146 -26.97 -0.61 -28.69
CA ASP A 146 -25.55 -0.44 -28.38
C ASP A 146 -25.19 0.19 -27.00
N GLN A 147 -25.92 -0.11 -25.95
CA GLN A 147 -25.43 0.24 -24.61
C GLN A 147 -24.18 -0.58 -24.26
N LYS A 148 -23.14 0.11 -23.80
CA LYS A 148 -21.94 -0.53 -23.22
C LYS A 148 -22.28 -1.36 -21.97
N ALA A 149 -21.47 -2.37 -21.69
CA ALA A 149 -21.56 -3.10 -20.44
C ALA A 149 -21.41 -2.13 -19.24
N ARG A 150 -22.25 -2.31 -18.23
CA ARG A 150 -22.30 -1.43 -17.06
C ARG A 150 -22.51 -2.22 -15.77
N ILE A 151 -21.97 -1.73 -14.68
CA ILE A 151 -22.26 -2.24 -13.35
C ILE A 151 -23.64 -1.75 -12.91
N THR A 152 -24.50 -2.67 -12.48
CA THR A 152 -25.90 -2.35 -12.11
C THR A 152 -26.19 -2.56 -10.64
N GLY A 153 -25.37 -3.34 -9.94
CA GLY A 153 -25.56 -3.57 -8.51
C GLY A 153 -24.58 -4.60 -7.95
N LYS A 154 -24.79 -4.91 -6.69
CA LYS A 154 -24.04 -5.96 -6.00
C LYS A 154 -24.90 -6.57 -4.89
N GLU A 155 -24.77 -7.87 -4.68
CA GLU A 155 -25.45 -8.59 -3.59
C GLU A 155 -24.51 -9.64 -2.98
N ILE A 156 -24.78 -10.05 -1.76
CA ILE A 156 -24.04 -11.11 -1.09
C ILE A 156 -24.51 -12.46 -1.65
N SER A 157 -23.58 -13.22 -2.20
CA SER A 157 -23.83 -14.57 -2.68
C SER A 157 -24.05 -15.53 -1.53
N ASP A 158 -25.20 -16.22 -1.50
CA ASP A 158 -25.50 -17.28 -0.53
C ASP A 158 -24.48 -18.43 -0.60
N ARG A 159 -23.86 -18.63 -1.76
CA ARG A 159 -22.89 -19.70 -1.99
C ARG A 159 -21.52 -19.41 -1.38
N THR A 160 -21.01 -18.21 -1.60
CA THR A 160 -19.63 -17.83 -1.20
C THR A 160 -19.62 -17.01 0.09
N GLY A 161 -20.70 -16.28 0.38
CA GLY A 161 -20.80 -15.28 1.44
C GLY A 161 -19.96 -14.04 1.16
N TRP A 162 -19.53 -13.86 -0.11
CA TRP A 162 -18.91 -12.66 -0.64
C TRP A 162 -19.90 -11.92 -1.52
N TYR A 163 -19.64 -10.66 -1.82
CA TYR A 163 -20.42 -9.93 -2.80
C TYR A 163 -20.15 -10.46 -4.22
N GLU A 164 -21.21 -10.51 -5.00
CA GLU A 164 -21.21 -10.62 -6.47
C GLU A 164 -21.52 -9.24 -7.03
N LEU A 165 -20.72 -8.79 -7.98
CA LEU A 165 -20.93 -7.56 -8.72
C LEU A 165 -21.70 -7.88 -10.01
N TYR A 166 -22.83 -7.22 -10.22
CA TYR A 166 -23.65 -7.46 -11.39
C TYR A 166 -23.30 -6.50 -12.51
N ILE A 167 -22.95 -7.06 -13.65
CA ILE A 167 -22.67 -6.33 -14.89
C ILE A 167 -23.75 -6.68 -15.89
N GLU A 168 -24.41 -5.69 -16.46
CA GLU A 168 -25.41 -5.87 -17.50
C GLU A 168 -24.89 -5.44 -18.87
N LYS A 169 -25.24 -6.24 -19.87
CA LYS A 169 -25.01 -5.96 -21.30
C LYS A 169 -26.26 -6.30 -22.10
N GLU A 170 -26.73 -5.36 -22.90
CA GLU A 170 -27.78 -5.58 -23.87
C GLU A 170 -27.20 -6.07 -25.20
N VAL A 171 -27.77 -7.12 -25.76
CA VAL A 171 -27.37 -7.72 -27.04
C VAL A 171 -28.57 -7.88 -27.93
N SER A 172 -28.47 -7.41 -29.16
CA SER A 172 -29.53 -7.59 -30.16
C SER A 172 -29.58 -9.02 -30.67
N SER A 173 -30.77 -9.63 -30.67
CA SER A 173 -31.07 -10.93 -31.29
C SER A 173 -32.16 -10.77 -32.32
N MET A 174 -32.42 -11.82 -33.11
CA MET A 174 -33.55 -11.82 -34.08
C MET A 174 -34.92 -11.68 -33.39
N SER A 175 -35.07 -12.14 -32.16
CA SER A 175 -36.30 -12.07 -31.38
C SER A 175 -36.46 -10.76 -30.62
N GLY A 176 -35.45 -9.88 -30.61
CA GLY A 176 -35.43 -8.61 -29.87
C GLY A 176 -34.12 -8.39 -29.09
N ILE A 177 -34.20 -7.58 -28.05
CA ILE A 177 -33.02 -7.29 -27.17
C ILE A 177 -32.99 -8.30 -26.03
N CYS A 178 -31.88 -9.05 -25.92
CA CYS A 178 -31.60 -9.89 -24.79
C CYS A 178 -30.72 -9.12 -23.77
N THR A 179 -31.02 -9.26 -22.49
CA THR A 179 -30.17 -8.72 -21.42
C THR A 179 -29.33 -9.81 -20.82
N LEU A 180 -28.03 -9.61 -20.84
CA LEU A 180 -27.04 -10.49 -20.20
C LEU A 180 -26.67 -9.88 -18.85
N THR A 181 -26.79 -10.66 -17.78
CA THR A 181 -26.35 -10.24 -16.44
C THR A 181 -25.22 -11.17 -16.00
N PHE A 182 -24.04 -10.61 -15.78
CA PHE A 182 -22.84 -11.29 -15.35
C PHE A 182 -22.69 -11.09 -13.85
N ALA A 183 -22.50 -12.17 -13.10
CA ALA A 183 -22.17 -12.12 -11.67
C ALA A 183 -20.68 -12.32 -11.46
N MET A 184 -19.95 -11.23 -11.29
CA MET A 184 -18.53 -11.24 -11.00
C MET A 184 -18.29 -11.50 -9.51
N ASP A 185 -17.44 -12.47 -9.18
CA ASP A 185 -17.09 -12.79 -7.78
C ASP A 185 -16.07 -11.77 -7.23
N LEU A 186 -16.49 -10.96 -6.26
CA LEU A 186 -15.58 -10.04 -5.59
C LEU A 186 -14.51 -10.75 -4.74
N LYS A 187 -14.72 -12.02 -4.40
CA LYS A 187 -13.66 -12.84 -3.78
C LYS A 187 -12.51 -13.06 -4.75
N ALA A 188 -12.82 -13.46 -5.98
CA ALA A 188 -11.81 -13.64 -7.02
C ALA A 188 -11.07 -12.33 -7.31
N LEU A 189 -11.79 -11.23 -7.37
CA LEU A 189 -11.20 -9.90 -7.55
C LEU A 189 -10.31 -9.51 -6.37
N TYR A 190 -10.72 -9.78 -5.14
CA TYR A 190 -9.92 -9.56 -3.93
C TYR A 190 -8.61 -10.37 -4.00
N GLU A 191 -8.70 -11.67 -4.28
CA GLU A 191 -7.53 -12.56 -4.34
C GLU A 191 -6.55 -12.19 -5.48
N LYS A 192 -7.06 -11.61 -6.57
CA LYS A 192 -6.27 -11.26 -7.75
C LYS A 192 -5.63 -9.87 -7.66
N ILE A 193 -6.31 -8.90 -7.08
CA ILE A 193 -5.92 -7.48 -7.12
C ILE A 193 -5.52 -6.94 -5.74
N VAL A 194 -6.31 -7.22 -4.71
CA VAL A 194 -6.15 -6.60 -3.39
C VAL A 194 -5.16 -7.36 -2.53
N ALA A 195 -5.37 -8.66 -2.37
CA ALA A 195 -4.56 -9.52 -1.52
C ALA A 195 -3.07 -9.62 -1.91
N PRO A 196 -2.69 -9.56 -3.22
CA PRO A 196 -1.28 -9.60 -3.61
C PRO A 196 -0.49 -8.35 -3.21
N VAL A 197 -1.15 -7.23 -2.93
CA VAL A 197 -0.48 -6.02 -2.44
C VAL A 197 -0.13 -6.21 -0.97
N LYS A 198 1.08 -6.72 -0.74
CA LYS A 198 1.58 -6.99 0.61
C LYS A 198 1.92 -5.69 1.35
N ILE A 199 1.43 -5.60 2.58
CA ILE A 199 1.67 -4.48 3.49
C ILE A 199 2.29 -5.07 4.76
N GLY A 200 3.61 -4.97 4.90
CA GLY A 200 4.32 -5.61 6.00
C GLY A 200 4.04 -7.11 6.10
N GLU A 201 3.97 -7.64 7.31
CA GLU A 201 3.67 -9.06 7.58
C GLU A 201 2.17 -9.30 7.88
N ALA A 202 1.56 -8.41 8.66
CA ALA A 202 0.16 -8.52 9.12
C ALA A 202 -0.71 -7.32 8.69
N GLY A 203 -0.24 -6.53 7.74
CA GLY A 203 -1.02 -5.48 7.11
C GLY A 203 -1.85 -6.01 5.95
N TYR A 204 -2.91 -5.31 5.61
CA TYR A 204 -3.83 -5.67 4.54
C TYR A 204 -4.61 -4.46 4.05
N SER A 205 -5.21 -4.61 2.86
CA SER A 205 -6.18 -3.66 2.34
C SER A 205 -7.60 -4.20 2.39
N THR A 206 -8.54 -3.31 2.60
CA THR A 206 -9.99 -3.57 2.59
C THR A 206 -10.69 -2.61 1.67
N VAL A 207 -11.81 -3.01 1.12
CA VAL A 207 -12.64 -2.16 0.26
C VAL A 207 -14.04 -2.05 0.84
N LYS A 208 -14.54 -0.82 0.88
CA LYS A 208 -15.90 -0.49 1.27
C LYS A 208 -16.62 0.23 0.14
N ASP A 209 -17.93 0.11 0.13
CA ASP A 209 -18.76 0.88 -0.78
C ASP A 209 -19.13 2.27 -0.23
N GLN A 210 -19.92 3.02 -0.97
CA GLN A 210 -20.38 4.35 -0.60
C GLN A 210 -21.22 4.38 0.69
N ASN A 211 -21.84 3.27 1.06
CA ASN A 211 -22.63 3.11 2.29
C ASN A 211 -21.81 2.54 3.44
N MET A 212 -20.48 2.53 3.34
CA MET A 212 -19.53 1.95 4.29
C MET A 212 -19.70 0.45 4.53
N ASN A 213 -20.43 -0.28 3.67
CA ASN A 213 -20.45 -1.73 3.73
C ASN A 213 -19.12 -2.31 3.29
N ILE A 214 -18.63 -3.27 4.04
CA ILE A 214 -17.36 -3.95 3.75
C ILE A 214 -17.60 -4.96 2.63
N ILE A 215 -17.12 -4.63 1.42
CA ILE A 215 -17.30 -5.48 0.23
C ILE A 215 -16.10 -6.41 -0.01
N MET A 216 -14.90 -6.05 0.48
CA MET A 216 -13.71 -6.91 0.43
C MET A 216 -12.90 -6.80 1.72
N HIS A 217 -12.58 -7.95 2.32
CA HIS A 217 -11.80 -8.03 3.55
C HIS A 217 -11.15 -9.41 3.65
N HIS A 218 -9.93 -9.51 4.22
CA HIS A 218 -9.25 -10.79 4.45
C HIS A 218 -10.04 -11.71 5.43
N ALA A 219 -10.66 -11.12 6.44
CA ALA A 219 -11.52 -11.83 7.39
C ALA A 219 -12.95 -11.92 6.83
N LYS A 220 -13.33 -13.12 6.38
CA LYS A 220 -14.65 -13.37 5.77
C LYS A 220 -15.83 -12.94 6.66
N ASN A 221 -15.69 -13.05 7.98
CA ASN A 221 -16.73 -12.69 8.95
C ASN A 221 -17.06 -11.19 9.00
N GLN A 222 -16.27 -10.36 8.28
CA GLN A 222 -16.47 -8.92 8.17
C GLN A 222 -17.23 -8.52 6.89
N ILE A 223 -17.27 -9.40 5.88
CA ILE A 223 -17.95 -9.12 4.61
C ILE A 223 -19.44 -8.92 4.84
N GLY A 224 -20.00 -7.87 4.26
CA GLY A 224 -21.42 -7.52 4.36
C GLY A 224 -21.81 -6.71 5.60
N LEU A 225 -20.90 -6.54 6.54
CA LEU A 225 -21.15 -5.66 7.67
C LEU A 225 -20.97 -4.19 7.23
N GLU A 226 -21.87 -3.34 7.71
CA GLU A 226 -21.57 -1.92 7.76
C GLU A 226 -20.41 -1.71 8.75
N ALA A 227 -19.51 -0.78 8.42
CA ALA A 227 -18.21 -0.68 9.07
C ALA A 227 -18.24 -0.29 10.55
N VAL A 228 -19.32 0.36 11.01
CA VAL A 228 -19.55 0.77 12.41
C VAL A 228 -20.75 0.09 12.99
N GLU A 229 -21.95 0.41 12.51
CA GLU A 229 -23.21 -0.10 13.08
C GLU A 229 -23.33 -1.62 12.99
N GLY A 230 -22.92 -2.20 11.85
CA GLY A 230 -22.91 -3.66 11.68
C GLY A 230 -21.95 -4.36 12.65
N ARG A 231 -20.82 -3.71 12.97
CA ARG A 231 -19.89 -4.22 13.98
C ARG A 231 -20.38 -4.03 15.40
N ILE A 232 -21.03 -2.90 15.71
CA ILE A 232 -21.66 -2.67 17.03
C ILE A 232 -22.73 -3.74 17.30
N GLN A 233 -23.57 -4.03 16.30
CA GLN A 233 -24.60 -5.07 16.45
C GLN A 233 -24.01 -6.47 16.66
N LYS A 234 -22.93 -6.78 15.93
CA LYS A 234 -22.28 -8.09 16.02
C LYS A 234 -21.37 -8.27 17.24
N TYR A 235 -20.78 -7.18 17.70
CA TYR A 235 -19.79 -7.16 18.79
C TYR A 235 -20.09 -6.01 19.77
N PRO A 236 -21.18 -6.06 20.53
CA PRO A 236 -21.66 -4.94 21.34
C PRO A 236 -20.72 -4.55 22.49
N ASP A 237 -19.83 -5.45 22.91
CA ASP A 237 -18.90 -5.21 24.02
C ASP A 237 -17.59 -4.54 23.60
N LEU A 238 -17.39 -4.27 22.29
CA LEU A 238 -16.16 -3.68 21.80
C LEU A 238 -16.20 -2.14 21.82
N ASP A 239 -15.09 -1.52 22.22
CA ASP A 239 -14.88 -0.07 22.07
C ASP A 239 -14.50 0.26 20.62
N LEU A 240 -15.44 0.75 19.84
CA LEU A 240 -15.26 1.11 18.44
C LEU A 240 -15.11 2.63 18.20
N SER A 241 -15.01 3.45 19.24
CA SER A 241 -14.97 4.92 19.14
C SER A 241 -13.87 5.47 18.22
N SER A 242 -12.69 4.86 18.25
CA SER A 242 -11.58 5.22 17.36
C SER A 242 -11.89 4.88 15.90
N LEU A 243 -12.55 3.74 15.66
CA LEU A 243 -12.98 3.31 14.33
C LEU A 243 -14.12 4.19 13.80
N GLU A 244 -15.07 4.55 14.63
CA GLU A 244 -16.17 5.47 14.31
C GLU A 244 -15.65 6.81 13.79
N THR A 245 -14.71 7.41 14.52
CA THR A 245 -14.06 8.64 14.10
C THR A 245 -13.36 8.49 12.75
N TRP A 246 -12.69 7.36 12.51
CA TRP A 246 -12.01 7.08 11.26
C TRP A 246 -12.97 6.89 10.09
N ILE A 247 -14.07 6.17 10.29
CA ILE A 247 -15.10 5.97 9.26
C ILE A 247 -15.79 7.28 8.90
N SER A 248 -16.12 8.11 9.90
CA SER A 248 -16.70 9.45 9.66
C SER A 248 -15.79 10.37 8.82
N ARG A 249 -14.48 10.18 8.87
CA ARG A 249 -13.55 10.86 7.95
C ARG A 249 -13.63 10.29 6.53
N GLN A 250 -13.72 8.97 6.39
CA GLN A 250 -13.83 8.30 5.09
C GLN A 250 -15.10 8.66 4.33
N GLU A 251 -16.17 9.01 5.05
CA GLU A 251 -17.41 9.51 4.44
C GLU A 251 -17.25 10.90 3.79
N LYS A 252 -16.39 11.75 4.36
CA LYS A 252 -16.29 13.18 4.03
C LYS A 252 -15.08 13.53 3.19
N GLU A 253 -14.00 12.77 3.32
CA GLU A 253 -12.71 13.04 2.70
C GLU A 253 -12.43 12.02 1.59
N ASP A 254 -11.68 12.40 0.56
CA ASP A 254 -11.30 11.49 -0.52
C ASP A 254 -10.04 10.68 -0.20
N SER A 255 -9.23 11.15 0.72
CA SER A 255 -8.06 10.43 1.20
C SER A 255 -7.68 10.89 2.61
N GLY A 256 -7.02 10.03 3.34
CA GLY A 256 -6.53 10.40 4.66
C GLY A 256 -5.63 9.34 5.25
N THR A 257 -4.85 9.77 6.24
CA THR A 257 -3.95 8.91 7.01
C THR A 257 -4.19 9.09 8.51
N GLY A 258 -3.79 8.12 9.30
CA GLY A 258 -3.90 8.24 10.74
C GLY A 258 -3.49 6.97 11.48
N VAL A 259 -3.64 7.03 12.80
CA VAL A 259 -3.42 5.88 13.70
C VAL A 259 -4.70 5.65 14.49
N ILE A 260 -5.21 4.41 14.44
CA ILE A 260 -6.46 4.04 15.12
C ILE A 260 -6.26 2.82 16.01
N ASP A 261 -7.10 2.71 17.02
CA ASP A 261 -7.28 1.49 17.78
C ASP A 261 -8.42 0.68 17.13
N THR A 262 -8.15 -0.59 16.82
CA THR A 262 -9.09 -1.51 16.20
C THR A 262 -8.84 -2.94 16.70
N TYR A 263 -9.39 -3.94 16.04
CA TYR A 263 -9.30 -5.35 16.46
C TYR A 263 -8.72 -6.21 15.34
N VAL A 264 -8.15 -7.35 15.71
CA VAL A 264 -7.75 -8.41 14.78
C VAL A 264 -9.01 -9.23 14.49
N TRP A 265 -9.64 -8.96 13.33
CA TRP A 265 -10.98 -9.44 13.00
C TRP A 265 -11.06 -10.93 12.65
N ASP A 266 -9.97 -11.57 12.35
CA ASP A 266 -9.81 -13.02 12.12
C ASP A 266 -9.35 -13.77 13.36
N ASP A 267 -9.03 -13.06 14.46
CA ASP A 267 -8.71 -13.65 15.75
C ASP A 267 -10.03 -13.94 16.52
N PRO A 268 -10.28 -15.18 16.95
CA PRO A 268 -11.44 -15.50 17.78
C PRO A 268 -11.51 -14.69 19.09
N GLY A 269 -10.37 -14.28 19.63
CA GLY A 269 -10.26 -13.45 20.83
C GLY A 269 -10.44 -11.95 20.58
N LEU A 270 -10.60 -11.52 19.35
CA LEU A 270 -10.75 -10.11 18.95
C LEU A 270 -9.74 -9.20 19.65
N LYS A 271 -8.47 -9.56 19.55
CA LYS A 271 -7.38 -8.82 20.19
C LYS A 271 -7.34 -7.37 19.71
N ARG A 272 -7.41 -6.42 20.66
CA ARG A 272 -7.25 -4.99 20.35
C ARG A 272 -5.84 -4.72 19.85
N VAL A 273 -5.72 -3.95 18.76
CA VAL A 273 -4.47 -3.62 18.12
C VAL A 273 -4.51 -2.16 17.64
N ARG A 274 -3.41 -1.45 17.84
CA ARG A 274 -3.21 -0.13 17.25
C ARG A 274 -2.61 -0.27 15.86
N ARG A 275 -3.22 0.38 14.86
CA ARG A 275 -2.81 0.30 13.47
C ARG A 275 -2.56 1.68 12.87
N VAL A 276 -1.53 1.78 12.05
CA VAL A 276 -1.39 2.87 11.09
C VAL A 276 -2.33 2.55 9.94
N VAL A 277 -3.08 3.54 9.48
CA VAL A 277 -4.11 3.38 8.47
C VAL A 277 -4.05 4.52 7.46
N ALA A 278 -4.38 4.19 6.23
CA ALA A 278 -4.59 5.18 5.18
C ALA A 278 -5.77 4.75 4.31
N PHE A 279 -6.49 5.70 3.76
CA PHE A 279 -7.54 5.41 2.79
C PHE A 279 -7.47 6.32 1.58
N GLN A 280 -7.95 5.79 0.47
CA GLN A 280 -8.15 6.48 -0.80
C GLN A 280 -9.54 6.13 -1.32
N ALA A 281 -10.35 7.13 -1.59
CA ALA A 281 -11.59 6.97 -2.33
C ALA A 281 -11.33 6.95 -3.84
N ILE A 282 -12.02 6.09 -4.54
CA ILE A 282 -12.05 6.03 -6.00
C ILE A 282 -13.50 6.02 -6.49
N SER A 283 -13.71 6.38 -7.73
CA SER A 283 -15.02 6.30 -8.37
C SER A 283 -15.02 5.18 -9.41
N ILE A 284 -15.82 4.16 -9.20
CA ILE A 284 -16.01 3.05 -10.14
C ILE A 284 -17.39 3.20 -10.76
N GLN A 285 -17.44 3.58 -12.01
CA GLN A 285 -18.70 3.85 -12.74
C GLN A 285 -19.70 4.76 -11.99
N GLY A 286 -19.17 5.74 -11.24
CA GLY A 286 -19.99 6.68 -10.47
C GLY A 286 -20.30 6.23 -9.04
N GLU A 287 -20.04 4.99 -8.68
CA GLU A 287 -20.12 4.54 -7.28
C GLU A 287 -18.78 4.84 -6.57
N ARG A 288 -18.86 5.40 -5.36
CA ARG A 288 -17.68 5.70 -4.54
C ARG A 288 -17.25 4.47 -3.76
N TRP A 289 -16.03 3.98 -4.04
CA TRP A 289 -15.41 2.91 -3.29
C TRP A 289 -14.24 3.45 -2.46
N ILE A 290 -14.05 2.91 -1.26
CA ILE A 290 -13.03 3.35 -0.33
C ILE A 290 -12.08 2.19 -0.06
N ILE A 291 -10.85 2.36 -0.52
CA ILE A 291 -9.75 1.44 -0.26
C ILE A 291 -9.07 1.90 1.02
N ASN A 292 -9.02 1.02 2.03
CA ASN A 292 -8.36 1.30 3.29
C ASN A 292 -7.23 0.29 3.51
N SER A 293 -6.00 0.79 3.54
CA SER A 293 -4.79 0.03 3.81
C SER A 293 -4.37 0.21 5.26
N THR A 294 -3.91 -0.86 5.89
CA THR A 294 -3.64 -0.87 7.34
C THR A 294 -2.44 -1.74 7.69
N LEU A 295 -1.65 -1.27 8.65
CA LEU A 295 -0.48 -1.98 9.19
C LEU A 295 -0.48 -1.90 10.73
N PRO A 296 -0.26 -3.01 11.46
CA PRO A 296 -0.08 -2.95 12.90
C PRO A 296 1.10 -2.07 13.30
N LEU A 297 0.87 -1.12 14.22
CA LEU A 297 1.94 -0.24 14.71
C LEU A 297 3.10 -1.02 15.36
N GLN A 298 2.82 -2.23 15.83
CA GLN A 298 3.82 -3.12 16.43
C GLN A 298 4.88 -3.57 15.42
N GLU A 299 4.56 -3.65 14.13
CA GLU A 299 5.55 -3.98 13.09
C GLU A 299 6.60 -2.87 12.94
N LEU A 300 6.26 -1.64 13.32
CA LEU A 300 7.20 -0.53 13.34
C LEU A 300 8.06 -0.49 14.61
N SER A 301 7.79 -1.39 15.59
CA SER A 301 8.55 -1.42 16.85
C SER A 301 10.01 -1.84 16.64
N GLY A 302 10.29 -2.74 15.68
CA GLY A 302 11.65 -3.22 15.43
C GLY A 302 12.67 -2.12 15.16
N PRO A 303 12.44 -1.24 14.16
CA PRO A 303 13.30 -0.09 13.92
C PRO A 303 13.37 0.88 15.13
N LEU A 304 12.25 1.07 15.82
CA LEU A 304 12.17 1.96 16.98
C LEU A 304 12.90 1.39 18.21
N GLU A 305 12.78 0.11 18.47
CA GLU A 305 13.48 -0.60 19.55
C GLU A 305 14.98 -0.67 19.28
N SER A 306 15.36 -0.98 18.05
CA SER A 306 16.76 -0.97 17.63
C SER A 306 17.40 0.41 17.87
N MET A 307 16.72 1.46 17.49
CA MET A 307 17.15 2.83 17.73
C MET A 307 17.19 3.17 19.22
N MET A 308 16.16 2.79 19.98
CA MET A 308 16.14 3.02 21.43
C MET A 308 17.27 2.28 22.14
N THR A 309 17.49 1.03 21.78
CA THR A 309 18.61 0.22 22.31
C THR A 309 19.95 0.85 21.98
N MET A 310 20.11 1.36 20.76
CA MET A 310 21.32 2.06 20.34
C MET A 310 21.51 3.38 21.09
N MET A 311 20.45 4.18 21.28
CA MET A 311 20.49 5.38 22.10
C MET A 311 20.85 5.07 23.56
N ILE A 312 20.22 4.06 24.17
CA ILE A 312 20.52 3.63 25.53
C ILE A 312 21.96 3.15 25.61
N GLY A 313 22.42 2.37 24.61
CA GLY A 313 23.79 1.88 24.51
C GLY A 313 24.84 3.00 24.38
N VAL A 314 24.48 4.14 23.81
CA VAL A 314 25.33 5.34 23.77
C VAL A 314 25.21 6.19 25.04
N MET A 315 24.01 6.32 25.59
CA MET A 315 23.74 7.19 26.73
C MET A 315 24.23 6.61 28.07
N ILE A 316 24.10 5.31 28.29
CA ILE A 316 24.58 4.68 29.52
C ILE A 316 26.11 4.82 29.67
N PRO A 317 26.93 4.48 28.66
CA PRO A 317 28.38 4.74 28.74
C PRO A 317 28.70 6.23 28.89
N TYR A 318 27.94 7.11 28.22
CA TYR A 318 28.11 8.56 28.36
C TYR A 318 27.86 9.02 29.79
N VAL A 319 26.77 8.58 30.43
CA VAL A 319 26.47 8.90 31.83
C VAL A 319 27.53 8.28 32.79
N LEU A 320 27.93 7.04 32.54
CA LEU A 320 28.99 6.37 33.29
C LEU A 320 30.32 7.12 33.16
N ILE A 321 30.68 7.52 31.95
CA ILE A 321 31.88 8.33 31.70
C ILE A 321 31.81 9.66 32.43
N LEU A 322 30.63 10.34 32.40
CA LEU A 322 30.41 11.58 33.15
C LEU A 322 30.58 11.39 34.67
N VAL A 323 30.03 10.31 35.22
CA VAL A 323 30.19 9.97 36.64
C VAL A 323 31.64 9.70 36.95
N VAL A 324 32.33 8.89 36.14
CA VAL A 324 33.76 8.56 36.31
C VAL A 324 34.62 9.81 36.18
N VAL A 325 34.37 10.66 35.17
CA VAL A 325 35.09 11.92 34.96
C VAL A 325 34.83 12.89 36.12
N THR A 326 33.61 12.93 36.65
CA THR A 326 33.28 13.78 37.80
C THR A 326 34.03 13.30 39.07
N VAL A 327 34.01 11.99 39.32
CA VAL A 327 34.74 11.38 40.45
C VAL A 327 36.25 11.58 40.29
N PHE A 328 36.77 11.36 39.09
CA PHE A 328 38.17 11.55 38.78
C PHE A 328 38.60 13.02 38.90
N PHE A 329 37.80 13.96 38.39
CA PHE A 329 38.02 15.39 38.52
C PHE A 329 37.94 15.86 39.97
N LEU A 330 37.01 15.31 40.77
CA LEU A 330 36.93 15.59 42.20
C LEU A 330 38.14 15.01 42.98
N ARG A 331 38.66 13.85 42.58
CA ARG A 331 39.79 13.16 43.17
C ARG A 331 41.15 13.77 42.78
N ASN A 332 41.33 14.08 41.50
CA ASN A 332 42.61 14.57 40.95
C ASN A 332 42.84 16.09 41.11
N ARG A 333 41.83 16.84 41.48
CA ARG A 333 42.00 18.25 41.89
C ARG A 333 42.82 18.40 43.18
N PHE A 334 43.16 17.31 43.80
CA PHE A 334 44.08 17.29 44.91
C PHE A 334 45.57 17.27 44.48
N LEU A 335 45.83 16.94 43.23
CA LEU A 335 47.16 16.87 42.65
C LEU A 335 47.32 17.92 41.53
N ALA A 336 47.90 19.07 41.89
CA ALA A 336 47.81 20.33 41.15
C ALA A 336 48.57 20.41 39.79
N GLU A 337 49.21 19.36 39.30
CA GLU A 337 50.10 19.46 38.11
C GLU A 337 49.59 18.81 36.84
N SER A 338 48.43 18.13 36.86
CA SER A 338 47.97 17.34 35.72
C SER A 338 46.82 18.01 34.92
N GLN A 339 46.32 19.17 35.34
CA GLN A 339 45.06 19.77 34.85
C GLN A 339 45.03 20.11 33.35
N GLN A 340 46.12 20.49 32.78
CA GLN A 340 46.15 20.96 31.40
C GLN A 340 46.15 19.82 30.35
N LYS A 341 46.76 18.68 30.71
CA LYS A 341 46.70 17.49 29.84
C LYS A 341 45.33 16.84 29.82
N GLU A 342 44.65 16.88 30.96
CA GLU A 342 43.34 16.28 31.17
C GLU A 342 42.22 17.04 30.41
N ILE A 343 42.30 18.38 30.39
CA ILE A 343 41.40 19.21 29.62
C ILE A 343 41.51 18.94 28.12
N THR A 344 42.73 18.67 27.65
CA THR A 344 42.97 18.34 26.23
C THR A 344 42.35 16.97 25.87
N TYR A 345 42.50 15.99 26.76
CA TYR A 345 41.99 14.64 26.58
C TYR A 345 40.43 14.63 26.56
N LEU A 346 39.78 15.43 27.46
CA LEU A 346 38.32 15.56 27.49
C LEU A 346 37.77 16.23 26.21
N LYS A 347 38.53 17.16 25.63
CA LYS A 347 38.15 17.77 24.34
C LYS A 347 38.28 16.79 23.17
N GLU A 348 39.29 15.93 23.16
CA GLU A 348 39.46 14.89 22.12
C GLU A 348 38.34 13.86 22.17
N ILE A 349 37.92 13.43 23.37
CA ILE A 349 36.82 12.48 23.53
C ILE A 349 35.49 13.11 23.02
N ASN A 350 35.22 14.35 23.37
CA ASN A 350 34.01 15.04 22.88
C ASN A 350 34.01 15.18 21.36
N HIS A 351 35.15 15.51 20.77
CA HIS A 351 35.31 15.57 19.32
C HIS A 351 35.14 14.19 18.64
N GLY A 352 35.69 13.13 19.27
CA GLY A 352 35.47 11.75 18.84
C GLY A 352 33.98 11.32 18.92
N MET A 353 33.27 11.76 19.99
CA MET A 353 31.85 11.52 20.13
C MET A 353 31.01 12.29 19.10
N GLU A 354 31.35 13.51 18.80
CA GLU A 354 30.68 14.29 17.73
C GLU A 354 30.87 13.61 16.35
N MET A 355 32.08 13.11 16.07
CA MET A 355 32.37 12.37 14.84
C MET A 355 31.58 11.03 14.77
N LEU A 356 31.42 10.32 15.88
CA LEU A 356 30.63 9.09 15.94
C LEU A 356 29.13 9.36 15.73
N VAL A 357 28.60 10.45 16.30
CA VAL A 357 27.21 10.88 16.08
C VAL A 357 26.99 11.28 14.61
N GLN A 358 27.93 11.99 14.01
CA GLN A 358 27.87 12.40 12.60
C GLN A 358 27.90 11.18 11.66
N LYS A 359 28.80 10.24 11.92
CA LYS A 359 28.89 9.00 11.14
C LYS A 359 27.66 8.09 11.28
N ASN A 360 27.05 8.10 12.47
CA ASN A 360 25.83 7.37 12.74
C ASN A 360 24.60 7.94 11.99
N ASN A 361 24.58 9.26 11.81
CA ASN A 361 23.55 9.92 11.01
C ASN A 361 23.71 9.61 9.51
N GLU A 362 24.95 9.51 9.01
CA GLU A 362 25.23 9.07 7.64
C GLU A 362 24.76 7.63 7.40
N ILE A 363 25.08 6.71 8.28
CA ILE A 363 24.64 5.29 8.17
C ILE A 363 23.11 5.20 8.12
N ARG A 364 22.38 5.97 8.93
CA ARG A 364 20.92 6.00 8.90
C ARG A 364 20.35 6.56 7.59
N HIS A 365 21.03 7.54 7.01
CA HIS A 365 20.65 8.08 5.70
C HIS A 365 20.78 7.00 4.62
N TYR A 366 21.89 6.27 4.59
CA TYR A 366 22.11 5.15 3.68
C TYR A 366 21.09 4.02 3.84
N GLN A 367 20.77 3.63 5.08
CA GLN A 367 19.76 2.60 5.33
C GLN A 367 18.36 2.99 4.84
N ARG A 368 18.01 4.29 4.93
CA ARG A 368 16.74 4.80 4.38
C ARG A 368 16.71 4.73 2.85
N ILE A 369 17.79 5.17 2.20
CA ILE A 369 17.90 5.13 0.74
C ILE A 369 17.83 3.68 0.25
N GLN A 370 18.51 2.76 0.92
CA GLN A 370 18.49 1.33 0.58
C GLN A 370 17.08 0.72 0.77
N SER A 371 16.36 1.08 1.84
CA SER A 371 14.99 0.62 2.05
C SER A 371 14.03 1.15 0.98
N LEU A 372 14.16 2.45 0.65
CA LEU A 372 13.40 3.07 -0.44
C LEU A 372 13.72 2.44 -1.80
N GLY A 373 15.00 2.11 -2.05
CA GLY A 373 15.44 1.46 -3.28
C GLY A 373 14.85 0.06 -3.45
N MET A 374 14.85 -0.76 -2.38
CA MET A 374 14.23 -2.09 -2.43
C MET A 374 12.72 -2.02 -2.69
N MET A 375 12.00 -1.05 -2.08
CA MET A 375 10.57 -0.87 -2.33
C MET A 375 10.30 -0.40 -3.77
N ALA A 376 11.10 0.55 -4.26
CA ALA A 376 11.00 1.02 -5.63
C ALA A 376 11.26 -0.10 -6.65
N SER A 377 12.21 -1.00 -6.35
CA SER A 377 12.49 -2.17 -7.19
C SER A 377 11.30 -3.12 -7.28
N HIS A 378 10.65 -3.38 -6.15
CA HIS A 378 9.47 -4.26 -6.12
C HIS A 378 8.29 -3.66 -6.88
N ILE A 379 8.01 -2.37 -6.63
CA ILE A 379 6.96 -1.64 -7.33
C ILE A 379 7.23 -1.60 -8.84
N ALA A 380 8.46 -1.30 -9.25
CA ALA A 380 8.83 -1.26 -10.66
C ALA A 380 8.69 -2.64 -11.33
N HIS A 381 9.04 -3.71 -10.62
CA HIS A 381 8.85 -5.08 -11.13
C HIS A 381 7.38 -5.41 -11.34
N GLU A 382 6.52 -5.07 -10.39
CA GLU A 382 5.07 -5.28 -10.53
C GLU A 382 4.47 -4.40 -11.64
N PHE A 383 4.89 -3.14 -11.72
CA PHE A 383 4.48 -2.27 -12.83
C PHE A 383 4.82 -2.87 -14.19
N ASN A 384 6.05 -3.36 -14.36
CA ASN A 384 6.46 -3.98 -15.62
C ASN A 384 5.65 -5.25 -15.94
N ASN A 385 5.27 -6.03 -14.91
CA ASN A 385 4.41 -7.20 -15.09
C ASN A 385 3.00 -6.84 -15.59
N TYR A 386 2.50 -5.65 -15.24
CA TYR A 386 1.21 -5.16 -15.73
C TYR A 386 1.33 -4.43 -17.07
N LEU A 387 2.40 -3.69 -17.28
CA LEU A 387 2.60 -2.93 -18.52
C LEU A 387 2.95 -3.84 -19.71
N THR A 388 3.67 -4.94 -19.49
CA THR A 388 4.08 -5.86 -20.55
C THR A 388 2.90 -6.45 -21.32
N PRO A 389 1.85 -7.00 -20.67
CA PRO A 389 0.67 -7.49 -21.38
C PRO A 389 -0.07 -6.37 -22.15
N VAL A 390 -0.14 -5.17 -21.55
CA VAL A 390 -0.80 -4.02 -22.20
C VAL A 390 -0.07 -3.63 -23.47
N LEU A 391 1.27 -3.61 -23.41
CA LEU A 391 2.11 -3.33 -24.59
C LEU A 391 1.91 -4.38 -25.68
N ILE A 392 1.95 -5.67 -25.30
CA ILE A 392 1.76 -6.77 -26.26
C ILE A 392 0.38 -6.69 -26.95
N TYR A 393 -0.67 -6.39 -26.17
CA TYR A 393 -2.00 -6.26 -26.75
C TYR A 393 -2.14 -5.00 -27.61
N ALA A 394 -1.53 -3.88 -27.20
CA ALA A 394 -1.51 -2.67 -28.00
C ALA A 394 -0.75 -2.89 -29.32
N GLU A 395 0.42 -3.53 -29.30
CA GLU A 395 1.20 -3.88 -30.48
C GLU A 395 0.47 -4.87 -31.40
N LEU A 396 -0.25 -5.84 -30.84
CA LEU A 396 -1.07 -6.77 -31.62
C LEU A 396 -2.22 -6.05 -32.33
N LEU A 397 -2.83 -5.08 -31.67
CA LEU A 397 -3.91 -4.25 -32.25
C LEU A 397 -3.35 -3.25 -33.28
N GLU A 398 -2.16 -2.68 -33.05
CA GLU A 398 -1.52 -1.75 -33.99
C GLU A 398 -1.18 -2.40 -35.34
N ASN A 399 -0.93 -3.72 -35.32
CA ASN A 399 -0.64 -4.52 -36.53
C ASN A 399 -1.88 -5.14 -37.20
N ASP A 400 -3.09 -4.88 -36.70
CA ASP A 400 -4.32 -5.39 -37.30
C ASP A 400 -4.85 -4.44 -38.36
N GLU A 401 -4.76 -4.85 -39.61
CA GLU A 401 -5.20 -4.06 -40.79
C GLU A 401 -6.73 -3.78 -40.80
N SER A 402 -7.51 -4.40 -39.91
CA SER A 402 -8.97 -4.22 -39.82
C SER A 402 -9.39 -3.01 -38.97
N ILE A 403 -8.47 -2.37 -38.30
CA ILE A 403 -8.72 -1.26 -37.37
C ILE A 403 -8.78 0.08 -38.12
N SER A 404 -9.81 0.90 -37.80
CA SER A 404 -9.90 2.25 -38.38
C SER A 404 -8.73 3.15 -38.03
N SER A 405 -8.36 4.07 -38.91
CA SER A 405 -7.25 4.99 -38.71
C SER A 405 -7.35 5.80 -37.41
N GLU A 406 -8.55 6.14 -36.97
CA GLU A 406 -8.79 6.87 -35.73
C GLU A 406 -8.50 5.99 -34.48
N ASN A 407 -8.81 4.72 -34.53
CA ASN A 407 -8.51 3.77 -33.48
C ASN A 407 -7.02 3.38 -33.47
N GLN A 408 -6.36 3.35 -34.63
CA GLN A 408 -4.90 3.15 -34.72
C GLN A 408 -4.13 4.29 -34.04
N GLU A 409 -4.58 5.54 -34.19
CA GLU A 409 -3.96 6.68 -33.52
C GLU A 409 -4.10 6.59 -32.01
N MET A 410 -5.26 6.14 -31.49
CA MET A 410 -5.47 5.88 -30.06
C MET A 410 -4.60 4.72 -29.54
N ILE A 411 -4.46 3.66 -30.31
CA ILE A 411 -3.60 2.52 -29.96
C ILE A 411 -2.13 2.95 -29.92
N HIS A 412 -1.71 3.76 -30.89
CA HIS A 412 -0.37 4.33 -30.91
C HIS A 412 -0.11 5.23 -29.69
N GLU A 413 -1.08 6.03 -29.26
CA GLU A 413 -0.97 6.83 -28.03
C GLU A 413 -0.89 5.94 -26.77
N ILE A 414 -1.62 4.82 -26.74
CA ILE A 414 -1.53 3.83 -25.65
C ILE A 414 -0.15 3.21 -25.62
N THR A 415 0.36 2.72 -26.74
CA THR A 415 1.71 2.14 -26.87
C THR A 415 2.78 3.12 -26.37
N LYS A 416 2.71 4.38 -26.84
CA LYS A 416 3.61 5.44 -26.41
C LYS A 416 3.55 5.73 -24.92
N SER A 417 2.34 5.73 -24.35
CA SER A 417 2.13 5.96 -22.92
C SER A 417 2.67 4.82 -22.07
N VAL A 418 2.48 3.58 -22.53
CA VAL A 418 3.01 2.38 -21.87
C VAL A 418 4.53 2.35 -21.95
N ASP A 419 5.12 2.72 -23.09
CA ASP A 419 6.56 2.83 -23.25
C ASP A 419 7.16 3.90 -22.32
N GLN A 420 6.49 5.04 -22.20
CA GLN A 420 6.90 6.08 -21.24
C GLN A 420 6.83 5.58 -19.79
N ALA A 421 5.76 4.89 -19.42
CA ALA A 421 5.60 4.31 -18.10
C ALA A 421 6.64 3.19 -17.84
N SER A 422 6.94 2.37 -18.85
CA SER A 422 7.98 1.34 -18.80
C SER A 422 9.37 1.95 -18.61
N ASN A 423 9.66 3.05 -19.33
CA ASN A 423 10.93 3.76 -19.19
C ASN A 423 11.04 4.41 -17.80
N LEU A 424 9.95 4.99 -17.27
CA LEU A 424 9.92 5.51 -15.90
C LEU A 424 10.16 4.40 -14.87
N SER A 425 9.58 3.23 -15.10
CA SER A 425 9.81 2.04 -14.27
C SER A 425 11.26 1.57 -14.34
N LYS A 426 11.88 1.59 -15.53
CA LYS A 426 13.32 1.26 -15.72
C LYS A 426 14.22 2.29 -15.03
N GLU A 427 13.89 3.57 -15.11
CA GLU A 427 14.62 4.63 -14.40
C GLU A 427 14.52 4.45 -12.88
N LEU A 428 13.33 4.10 -12.37
CA LEU A 428 13.10 3.77 -10.95
C LEU A 428 13.93 2.56 -10.51
N LEU A 429 14.02 1.56 -11.38
CA LEU A 429 14.82 0.34 -11.16
C LEU A 429 16.33 0.63 -11.24
N ALA A 430 16.74 1.49 -12.16
CA ALA A 430 18.13 1.95 -12.29
C ALA A 430 18.56 2.76 -11.07
N PHE A 431 17.68 3.64 -10.57
CA PHE A 431 17.88 4.38 -9.32
C PHE A 431 18.04 3.44 -8.13
N SER A 432 17.20 2.41 -8.04
CA SER A 432 17.27 1.36 -7.01
C SER A 432 18.56 0.52 -7.07
N ARG A 433 19.13 0.32 -8.27
CA ARG A 433 20.34 -0.50 -8.49
C ARG A 433 21.65 0.29 -8.38
N GLN A 434 21.57 1.60 -8.54
CA GLN A 434 22.78 2.43 -8.52
C GLN A 434 23.51 2.43 -7.17
N ASP A 435 22.80 2.06 -6.08
CA ASP A 435 23.36 2.03 -4.73
C ASP A 435 23.87 0.65 -4.27
N THR A 436 23.77 -0.40 -5.10
CA THR A 436 24.16 -1.77 -4.67
C THR A 436 25.54 -2.23 -5.14
N GLY A 437 26.37 -1.34 -5.62
CA GLY A 437 27.64 -1.85 -6.12
C GLY A 437 28.72 -0.85 -6.45
N VAL A 438 29.27 -0.17 -5.48
CA VAL A 438 30.71 0.11 -5.57
C VAL A 438 31.41 -1.22 -5.29
N ARG A 439 31.59 -2.05 -6.32
CA ARG A 439 32.65 -3.05 -6.29
C ARG A 439 33.94 -2.28 -6.21
N LEU A 440 34.53 -2.25 -5.03
CA LEU A 440 35.93 -1.91 -4.89
C LEU A 440 36.70 -3.06 -5.56
N GLU A 441 36.94 -2.93 -6.87
CA GLU A 441 37.99 -3.72 -7.50
C GLU A 441 39.31 -3.09 -7.11
N LEU A 442 40.21 -3.93 -6.62
CA LEU A 442 41.61 -3.56 -6.44
C LEU A 442 42.18 -3.30 -7.83
N LEU A 443 42.08 -2.06 -8.28
CA LEU A 443 42.74 -1.61 -9.50
C LEU A 443 44.21 -1.49 -9.21
N ASN A 444 44.99 -2.17 -10.04
CA ASN A 444 46.43 -2.00 -10.06
C ASN A 444 46.73 -0.60 -10.62
N PHE A 445 46.94 0.38 -9.72
CA PHE A 445 47.12 1.79 -10.06
C PHE A 445 48.23 2.02 -11.12
N THR A 446 49.24 1.16 -11.14
CA THR A 446 50.34 1.21 -12.09
C THR A 446 49.93 0.84 -13.53
N GLU A 447 48.95 -0.06 -13.66
CA GLU A 447 48.42 -0.53 -14.95
C GLU A 447 47.43 0.46 -15.55
N GLU A 448 46.58 1.07 -14.71
CA GLU A 448 45.61 2.09 -15.13
C GLU A 448 46.30 3.42 -15.53
N VAL A 449 47.33 3.82 -14.81
CA VAL A 449 48.13 4.99 -15.21
C VAL A 449 48.90 4.73 -16.51
N GLY A 450 49.37 3.48 -16.73
CA GLY A 450 50.01 3.07 -17.99
C GLY A 450 49.06 3.16 -19.18
N ASN A 451 47.81 2.73 -19.01
CA ASN A 451 46.76 2.79 -20.04
C ASN A 451 46.31 4.24 -20.34
N ALA A 452 46.20 5.09 -19.30
CA ALA A 452 45.83 6.50 -19.48
C ALA A 452 46.96 7.31 -20.25
N VAL A 453 48.21 6.98 -20.02
CA VAL A 453 49.34 7.62 -20.71
C VAL A 453 49.50 7.13 -22.16
N SER A 454 48.97 5.95 -22.54
CA SER A 454 49.03 5.41 -23.89
C SER A 454 47.91 5.92 -24.81
N ILE A 455 46.92 6.65 -24.30
CA ILE A 455 45.76 7.19 -25.06
C ILE A 455 45.91 8.71 -25.29
N GLY A 456 46.91 9.39 -24.72
CA GLY A 456 47.29 10.77 -24.96
C GLY A 456 48.55 10.85 -25.83
#